data_7dedf6d8f1668d72b03c80d0f134f198
#
_entry.id   7dedf6d8f1668d72b03c80d0f134f198
#
_cell.length_a   1.000
_cell.length_b   1.000
_cell.length_c   1.000
_cell.angle_alpha   90.00
_cell.angle_beta   90.00
_cell.angle_gamma   90.00
#
_symmetry.space_group_name_H-M   'P 1'
#
loop_
_entity.id
_entity.type
_entity.pdbx_description
1 polymer ?
#
loop_
_entity_poly.entity_id
_entity_poly.type
_entity_poly.pdbx_seq_one_letter_code
_entity_poly.pdbx_strand_id
1 'polypeptide(L)'
;MTQPTMPTRRKALQLLAGVPMLPLSASASAALLTACGGSDSAAPSFVSASFTSMAAPTLANAAAMATTTVGSTLNIKLSDDSVRSYQLAYQPFFVTGDMVSDGKGGTILSGGYYDINNKPIIDATVAGKERQYFSDSPDGTSLLTVANPTVTGLKGKAVFAVVQFEYTTWAQDGKTDMYGKLPSPIAVLTLDQDQTTGKLSLVKYHNVDTSKVHGLWITCGASLSPWGTHLSSEEYEPDAFSIASNAMFKAYSKNLYGDETKANPYHYGHMPEVTVNPDGTASIKKHFCMGRISHELVQ
;
A
#
# COMPACT_ATOMS: atom_id res chain seq x y z
N MET A 1 40.79 9.47 -25.93
CA MET A 1 39.77 9.12 -24.90
C MET A 1 38.58 10.03 -25.16
N THR A 2 37.55 9.52 -25.80
CA THR A 2 36.28 10.26 -26.11
C THR A 2 35.33 10.15 -24.92
N GLN A 3 34.93 11.29 -24.34
CA GLN A 3 33.93 11.33 -23.29
C GLN A 3 32.58 10.89 -23.82
N PRO A 4 31.79 10.09 -23.06
CA PRO A 4 30.43 9.74 -23.44
C PRO A 4 29.53 10.99 -23.34
N THR A 5 28.87 11.32 -24.44
CA THR A 5 27.89 12.41 -24.51
C THR A 5 26.62 12.02 -23.72
N MET A 6 26.28 12.80 -22.71
CA MET A 6 25.01 12.67 -21.98
C MET A 6 23.81 12.91 -22.91
N PRO A 7 22.77 12.07 -22.84
CA PRO A 7 21.56 12.30 -23.65
C PRO A 7 20.84 13.58 -23.21
N THR A 8 20.39 14.37 -24.16
CA THR A 8 19.65 15.62 -23.90
C THR A 8 18.31 15.31 -23.22
N ARG A 9 17.81 16.24 -22.38
CA ARG A 9 16.50 16.14 -21.68
C ARG A 9 15.35 15.70 -22.59
N ARG A 10 15.39 16.09 -23.87
CA ARG A 10 14.37 15.73 -24.87
C ARG A 10 14.43 14.23 -25.23
N LYS A 11 15.60 13.62 -25.28
CA LYS A 11 15.76 12.17 -25.53
C LYS A 11 15.36 11.35 -24.31
N ALA A 12 15.62 11.84 -23.09
CA ALA A 12 15.18 11.19 -21.87
C ALA A 12 13.65 11.17 -21.75
N LEU A 13 12.98 12.28 -22.09
CA LEU A 13 11.52 12.37 -22.10
C LEU A 13 10.87 11.52 -23.22
N GLN A 14 11.52 11.35 -24.37
CA GLN A 14 11.03 10.46 -25.43
C GLN A 14 11.16 8.97 -25.08
N LEU A 15 12.14 8.59 -24.25
CA LEU A 15 12.27 7.24 -23.70
C LEU A 15 11.22 6.94 -22.61
N LEU A 16 10.78 7.98 -21.88
CA LEU A 16 9.75 7.85 -20.84
C LEU A 16 8.31 7.88 -21.40
N ALA A 17 8.10 8.49 -22.57
CA ALA A 17 6.77 8.66 -23.17
C ALA A 17 6.29 7.44 -24.00
N GLY A 18 7.08 6.38 -24.12
CA GLY A 18 6.84 5.30 -25.08
C GLY A 18 6.55 3.90 -24.52
N VAL A 19 6.56 3.70 -23.20
CA VAL A 19 6.30 2.35 -22.65
C VAL A 19 5.37 2.46 -21.44
N PRO A 20 4.13 1.93 -21.50
CA PRO A 20 3.37 1.70 -20.29
C PRO A 20 4.14 0.66 -19.46
N MET A 21 4.69 1.08 -18.33
CA MET A 21 5.35 0.19 -17.38
C MET A 21 4.30 -0.69 -16.73
N LEU A 22 4.08 -1.87 -17.29
CA LEU A 22 3.57 -3.01 -16.54
C LEU A 22 4.76 -3.64 -15.82
N PRO A 23 4.77 -3.76 -14.48
CA PRO A 23 5.79 -4.49 -13.76
C PRO A 23 5.50 -6.00 -13.85
N LEU A 24 5.63 -6.56 -15.03
CA LEU A 24 5.71 -7.98 -15.26
C LEU A 24 7.09 -8.22 -15.87
N SER A 25 8.04 -8.61 -15.02
CA SER A 25 9.31 -9.13 -15.50
C SER A 25 9.04 -10.27 -16.47
N ALA A 26 9.43 -10.09 -17.73
CA ALA A 26 9.28 -11.09 -18.81
C ALA A 26 9.97 -12.43 -18.51
N SER A 27 10.73 -12.52 -17.42
CA SER A 27 11.41 -13.73 -16.97
C SER A 27 10.53 -14.72 -16.16
N ALA A 28 9.35 -14.30 -15.66
CA ALA A 28 8.47 -15.20 -14.91
C ALA A 28 7.46 -15.97 -15.79
N SER A 29 7.22 -15.52 -17.02
CA SER A 29 6.26 -16.17 -17.93
C SER A 29 6.84 -17.35 -18.72
N ALA A 30 8.15 -17.51 -18.78
CA ALA A 30 8.79 -18.62 -19.52
C ALA A 30 8.87 -19.94 -18.74
N ALA A 31 8.78 -19.90 -17.39
CA ALA A 31 8.98 -21.09 -16.57
C ALA A 31 7.70 -21.92 -16.30
N LEU A 32 6.52 -21.43 -16.68
CA LEU A 32 5.24 -22.11 -16.39
C LEU A 32 4.70 -22.98 -17.55
N LEU A 33 5.41 -23.09 -18.68
CA LEU A 33 4.92 -23.78 -19.88
C LEU A 33 5.73 -25.01 -20.30
N THR A 34 6.68 -25.51 -19.51
CA THR A 34 7.51 -26.66 -19.88
C THR A 34 7.06 -28.01 -19.29
N ALA A 35 5.81 -28.14 -18.86
CA ALA A 35 5.31 -29.40 -18.33
C ALA A 35 4.12 -29.93 -19.15
N CYS A 36 4.34 -30.26 -20.44
CA CYS A 36 3.61 -31.31 -21.16
C CYS A 36 4.33 -31.56 -22.50
N GLY A 37 4.92 -32.73 -22.65
CA GLY A 37 5.63 -33.12 -23.87
C GLY A 37 4.70 -33.31 -25.06
N GLY A 38 5.14 -32.87 -26.23
CA GLY A 38 4.58 -33.21 -27.52
C GLY A 38 4.41 -32.04 -28.49
N SER A 39 5.33 -31.94 -29.47
CA SER A 39 5.42 -31.02 -30.61
C SER A 39 5.92 -29.59 -30.32
N ASP A 40 6.97 -29.20 -31.05
CA ASP A 40 7.74 -27.94 -31.00
C ASP A 40 6.96 -26.71 -31.51
N SER A 41 5.78 -26.42 -31.01
CA SER A 41 5.17 -25.09 -31.18
C SER A 41 5.45 -24.23 -29.92
N ALA A 42 6.31 -23.23 -30.05
CA ALA A 42 6.53 -22.27 -28.99
C ALA A 42 5.20 -21.71 -28.50
N ALA A 43 4.99 -21.66 -27.17
CA ALA A 43 3.77 -21.12 -26.62
C ALA A 43 3.59 -19.66 -27.07
N PRO A 44 2.34 -19.21 -27.40
CA PRO A 44 2.09 -17.88 -27.88
C PRO A 44 2.59 -16.82 -26.88
N SER A 45 3.36 -15.84 -27.36
CA SER A 45 3.91 -14.76 -26.54
C SER A 45 2.97 -13.55 -26.53
N PHE A 46 3.10 -12.68 -25.50
CA PHE A 46 2.38 -11.42 -25.40
C PHE A 46 2.74 -10.47 -26.55
N VAL A 47 1.73 -9.85 -27.19
CA VAL A 47 1.90 -8.82 -28.22
C VAL A 47 1.41 -7.46 -27.71
N SER A 48 0.17 -7.38 -27.24
CA SER A 48 -0.42 -6.14 -26.76
C SER A 48 -1.55 -6.38 -25.76
N ALA A 49 -1.88 -5.35 -24.98
CA ALA A 49 -3.05 -5.31 -24.12
C ALA A 49 -3.90 -4.09 -24.45
N SER A 50 -5.21 -4.25 -24.35
CA SER A 50 -6.18 -3.16 -24.49
C SER A 50 -7.33 -3.34 -23.51
N PHE A 51 -7.98 -2.21 -23.17
CA PHE A 51 -9.17 -2.22 -22.31
C PHE A 51 -10.39 -1.77 -23.12
N THR A 52 -11.55 -2.38 -22.85
CA THR A 52 -12.80 -1.80 -23.31
C THR A 52 -13.15 -0.61 -22.41
N SER A 53 -13.59 0.50 -23.01
CA SER A 53 -14.04 1.64 -22.22
C SER A 53 -15.38 1.35 -21.52
N MET A 54 -15.60 1.97 -20.37
CA MET A 54 -16.90 2.01 -19.69
C MET A 54 -17.23 3.44 -19.29
N ALA A 55 -18.52 3.76 -19.25
CA ALA A 55 -18.98 5.01 -18.67
C ALA A 55 -18.79 5.01 -17.16
N ALA A 56 -18.40 6.13 -16.58
CA ALA A 56 -18.37 6.29 -15.14
C ALA A 56 -19.78 6.15 -14.55
N PRO A 57 -19.96 5.53 -13.37
CA PRO A 57 -21.22 5.57 -12.64
C PRO A 57 -21.66 7.01 -12.37
N THR A 58 -22.96 7.24 -12.31
CA THR A 58 -23.52 8.57 -12.03
C THR A 58 -24.43 8.50 -10.80
N LEU A 59 -24.74 9.66 -10.21
CA LEU A 59 -25.69 9.75 -9.08
C LEU A 59 -27.08 9.21 -9.42
N ALA A 60 -27.48 9.23 -10.71
CA ALA A 60 -28.73 8.63 -11.17
C ALA A 60 -28.72 7.10 -11.07
N ASN A 61 -27.55 6.46 -10.97
CA ASN A 61 -27.38 5.03 -10.80
C ASN A 61 -26.37 4.72 -9.69
N ALA A 62 -26.66 5.18 -8.48
CA ALA A 62 -25.80 5.01 -7.31
C ALA A 62 -25.53 3.53 -6.97
N ALA A 63 -26.44 2.62 -7.31
CA ALA A 63 -26.26 1.17 -7.09
C ALA A 63 -25.06 0.62 -7.89
N ALA A 64 -24.73 1.19 -9.04
CA ALA A 64 -23.57 0.79 -9.83
C ALA A 64 -22.24 1.10 -9.15
N MET A 65 -22.21 2.08 -8.23
CA MET A 65 -21.02 2.43 -7.45
C MET A 65 -20.72 1.43 -6.32
N ALA A 66 -21.72 0.68 -5.89
CA ALA A 66 -21.62 -0.31 -4.81
C ALA A 66 -21.25 -1.71 -5.32
N THR A 67 -21.06 -1.89 -6.63
CA THR A 67 -20.74 -3.20 -7.21
C THR A 67 -19.24 -3.44 -7.24
N THR A 68 -18.81 -4.70 -7.13
CA THR A 68 -17.40 -5.11 -7.34
C THR A 68 -17.10 -5.43 -8.79
N THR A 69 -18.10 -5.46 -9.69
CA THR A 69 -17.95 -5.72 -11.12
C THR A 69 -17.70 -4.41 -11.86
N VAL A 70 -16.70 -4.41 -12.72
CA VAL A 70 -16.33 -3.28 -13.59
C VAL A 70 -16.85 -3.56 -14.99
N GLY A 71 -17.50 -2.60 -15.65
CA GLY A 71 -18.02 -2.74 -17.02
C GLY A 71 -16.95 -2.73 -18.12
N SER A 72 -15.70 -3.07 -17.78
CA SER A 72 -14.54 -3.09 -18.68
C SER A 72 -13.91 -4.46 -18.71
N THR A 73 -13.30 -4.84 -19.85
CA THR A 73 -12.52 -6.06 -20.02
C THR A 73 -11.09 -5.72 -20.41
N LEU A 74 -10.14 -6.49 -19.89
CA LEU A 74 -8.76 -6.52 -20.37
C LEU A 74 -8.66 -7.55 -21.51
N ASN A 75 -8.23 -7.14 -22.69
CA ASN A 75 -7.99 -8.01 -23.84
C ASN A 75 -6.49 -8.09 -24.10
N ILE A 76 -5.95 -9.31 -24.06
CA ILE A 76 -4.54 -9.60 -24.32
C ILE A 76 -4.43 -10.28 -25.68
N LYS A 77 -3.75 -9.63 -26.63
CA LYS A 77 -3.41 -10.21 -27.93
C LYS A 77 -2.11 -10.99 -27.83
N LEU A 78 -2.08 -12.21 -28.39
CA LEU A 78 -0.92 -13.08 -28.44
C LEU A 78 -0.34 -13.17 -29.85
N SER A 79 0.87 -13.73 -29.98
CA SER A 79 1.62 -13.83 -31.23
C SER A 79 1.02 -14.78 -32.29
N ASP A 80 0.08 -15.62 -31.91
CA ASP A 80 -0.73 -16.46 -32.79
C ASP A 80 -2.05 -15.82 -33.21
N ASP A 81 -2.18 -14.49 -33.02
CA ASP A 81 -3.37 -13.67 -33.23
C ASP A 81 -4.57 -13.99 -32.31
N SER A 82 -4.45 -14.95 -31.41
CA SER A 82 -5.49 -15.19 -30.41
C SER A 82 -5.62 -14.05 -29.43
N VAL A 83 -6.85 -13.86 -28.90
CA VAL A 83 -7.16 -12.85 -27.89
C VAL A 83 -7.72 -13.54 -26.65
N ARG A 84 -7.13 -13.24 -25.50
CA ARG A 84 -7.66 -13.62 -24.18
C ARG A 84 -8.33 -12.42 -23.54
N SER A 85 -9.60 -12.57 -23.16
CA SER A 85 -10.38 -11.52 -22.54
C SER A 85 -10.64 -11.83 -21.06
N TYR A 86 -10.45 -10.84 -20.19
CA TYR A 86 -10.65 -10.94 -18.75
C TYR A 86 -11.62 -9.86 -18.30
N GLN A 87 -12.72 -10.25 -17.68
CA GLN A 87 -13.62 -9.31 -17.02
C GLN A 87 -12.92 -8.68 -15.83
N LEU A 88 -12.92 -7.35 -15.75
CA LEU A 88 -12.36 -6.63 -14.60
C LEU A 88 -13.36 -6.61 -13.44
N ALA A 89 -12.83 -6.66 -12.22
CA ALA A 89 -13.59 -6.58 -11.00
C ALA A 89 -12.70 -6.09 -9.86
N TYR A 90 -13.30 -5.52 -8.82
CA TYR A 90 -12.65 -5.28 -7.54
C TYR A 90 -12.80 -6.51 -6.65
N GLN A 91 -11.72 -6.92 -6.04
CA GLN A 91 -11.72 -7.98 -5.05
C GLN A 91 -11.14 -7.47 -3.74
N PRO A 92 -11.99 -7.15 -2.76
CA PRO A 92 -11.52 -6.79 -1.44
C PRO A 92 -10.88 -8.01 -0.77
N PHE A 93 -9.74 -7.83 -0.10
CA PHE A 93 -9.07 -8.87 0.67
C PHE A 93 -8.97 -8.52 2.16
N PHE A 94 -9.35 -7.33 2.58
CA PHE A 94 -9.64 -6.95 3.96
C PHE A 94 -10.54 -5.70 3.99
N VAL A 95 -11.15 -5.43 5.13
CA VAL A 95 -11.85 -4.18 5.46
C VAL A 95 -11.25 -3.64 6.74
N THR A 96 -10.99 -2.32 6.81
CA THR A 96 -10.50 -1.69 8.05
C THR A 96 -11.53 -1.85 9.17
N GLY A 97 -11.04 -2.14 10.38
CA GLY A 97 -11.89 -2.46 11.53
C GLY A 97 -12.23 -3.95 11.67
N ASP A 98 -11.93 -4.79 10.68
CA ASP A 98 -12.08 -6.23 10.82
C ASP A 98 -10.93 -6.84 11.65
N MET A 99 -11.26 -7.89 12.42
CA MET A 99 -10.26 -8.73 13.08
C MET A 99 -9.74 -9.75 12.07
N VAL A 100 -8.47 -9.61 11.69
CA VAL A 100 -7.82 -10.45 10.67
C VAL A 100 -6.70 -11.28 11.28
N SER A 101 -6.26 -12.35 10.60
CA SER A 101 -5.19 -13.23 11.10
C SER A 101 -3.87 -12.49 11.28
N ASP A 102 -3.22 -12.65 12.43
CA ASP A 102 -1.85 -12.17 12.68
C ASP A 102 -0.76 -13.15 12.16
N GLY A 103 -1.18 -14.29 11.63
CA GLY A 103 -0.30 -15.38 11.18
C GLY A 103 0.39 -16.17 12.30
N LYS A 104 -0.01 -15.96 13.56
CA LYS A 104 0.54 -16.63 14.76
C LYS A 104 -0.52 -17.39 15.54
N GLY A 105 -1.72 -17.54 14.96
CA GLY A 105 -2.86 -18.19 15.61
C GLY A 105 -3.78 -17.23 16.36
N GLY A 106 -3.47 -15.93 16.36
CA GLY A 106 -4.29 -14.84 16.88
C GLY A 106 -4.90 -13.97 15.79
N THR A 107 -5.50 -12.88 16.22
CA THR A 107 -6.05 -11.85 15.33
C THR A 107 -5.56 -10.47 15.73
N ILE A 108 -5.55 -9.55 14.75
CA ILE A 108 -5.19 -8.16 14.89
C ILE A 108 -6.22 -7.29 14.19
N LEU A 109 -6.49 -6.10 14.71
CA LEU A 109 -7.40 -5.15 14.10
C LEU A 109 -6.76 -4.51 12.85
N SER A 110 -7.38 -4.68 11.68
CA SER A 110 -6.89 -4.10 10.44
C SER A 110 -7.04 -2.58 10.45
N GLY A 111 -5.96 -1.86 10.07
CA GLY A 111 -5.89 -0.39 10.13
C GLY A 111 -5.85 0.17 11.55
N GLY A 112 -5.59 -0.66 12.57
CA GLY A 112 -5.53 -0.24 13.97
C GLY A 112 -4.39 0.72 14.27
N TYR A 113 -4.63 1.69 15.17
CA TYR A 113 -3.64 2.67 15.62
C TYR A 113 -2.89 2.19 16.87
N TYR A 114 -1.60 2.49 16.93
CA TYR A 114 -0.71 2.08 18.02
C TYR A 114 0.13 3.25 18.51
N ASP A 115 0.40 3.30 19.82
CA ASP A 115 1.28 4.29 20.44
C ASP A 115 2.76 3.96 20.20
N ILE A 116 3.66 4.79 20.73
CA ILE A 116 5.11 4.63 20.59
C ILE A 116 5.65 3.34 21.25
N ASN A 117 4.87 2.68 22.09
CA ASN A 117 5.21 1.40 22.73
C ASN A 117 4.49 0.23 22.06
N ASN A 118 3.93 0.42 20.86
CA ASN A 118 3.14 -0.55 20.12
C ASN A 118 1.89 -1.05 20.88
N LYS A 119 1.32 -0.22 21.76
CA LYS A 119 0.05 -0.51 22.42
C LYS A 119 -1.11 0.09 21.63
N PRO A 120 -2.25 -0.60 21.52
CA PRO A 120 -3.45 -0.06 20.90
C PRO A 120 -3.85 1.29 21.48
N ILE A 121 -4.13 2.28 20.64
CA ILE A 121 -4.71 3.56 21.06
C ILE A 121 -6.22 3.38 21.12
N ILE A 122 -6.80 3.64 22.30
CA ILE A 122 -8.19 3.32 22.58
C ILE A 122 -9.09 4.55 22.39
N ASP A 123 -10.13 4.37 21.61
CA ASP A 123 -11.25 5.29 21.50
C ASP A 123 -12.23 5.04 22.66
N ALA A 124 -12.28 5.96 23.59
CA ALA A 124 -13.16 5.96 24.74
C ALA A 124 -14.27 7.03 24.64
N THR A 125 -14.55 7.54 23.45
CA THR A 125 -15.56 8.61 23.25
C THR A 125 -16.99 8.12 23.49
N VAL A 126 -17.23 6.79 23.45
CA VAL A 126 -18.50 6.19 23.81
C VAL A 126 -18.30 5.29 25.03
N ALA A 127 -18.75 5.77 26.18
CA ALA A 127 -18.60 5.06 27.46
C ALA A 127 -19.19 3.62 27.42
N GLY A 128 -18.43 2.63 27.88
CA GLY A 128 -18.82 1.23 27.89
C GLY A 128 -18.76 0.53 26.51
N LYS A 129 -18.21 1.22 25.51
CA LYS A 129 -17.96 0.67 24.16
C LYS A 129 -16.55 1.02 23.67
N GLU A 130 -15.62 1.09 24.60
CA GLU A 130 -14.22 1.40 24.29
C GLU A 130 -13.68 0.39 23.28
N ARG A 131 -13.00 0.90 22.25
CA ARG A 131 -12.39 0.07 21.21
C ARG A 131 -11.08 0.68 20.74
N GLN A 132 -10.22 -0.11 20.11
CA GLN A 132 -9.07 0.47 19.43
C GLN A 132 -9.53 1.35 18.27
N TYR A 133 -8.88 2.53 18.10
CA TYR A 133 -9.03 3.30 16.87
C TYR A 133 -8.55 2.50 15.67
N PHE A 134 -9.24 2.65 14.54
CA PHE A 134 -8.81 2.14 13.24
C PHE A 134 -9.09 3.18 12.15
N SER A 135 -8.30 3.14 11.09
CA SER A 135 -8.41 4.07 9.97
C SER A 135 -9.64 3.79 9.11
N ASP A 136 -10.27 4.84 8.61
CA ASP A 136 -11.27 4.78 7.54
C ASP A 136 -10.69 5.17 6.17
N SER A 137 -9.36 5.45 6.09
CA SER A 137 -8.68 5.96 4.91
C SER A 137 -7.43 5.12 4.56
N PRO A 138 -7.59 3.86 4.09
CA PRO A 138 -6.47 3.16 3.46
C PRO A 138 -6.08 3.88 2.17
N ASP A 139 -4.77 4.11 1.97
CA ASP A 139 -4.25 4.91 0.87
C ASP A 139 -3.08 4.20 0.17
N GLY A 140 -1.93 4.83 0.04
CA GLY A 140 -0.79 4.34 -0.71
C GLY A 140 -0.50 2.86 -0.51
N THR A 141 -0.54 2.11 -1.60
CA THR A 141 -0.41 0.64 -1.58
C THR A 141 0.62 0.18 -2.60
N SER A 142 1.54 -0.67 -2.19
CA SER A 142 2.48 -1.37 -3.07
C SER A 142 2.23 -2.87 -3.06
N LEU A 143 2.23 -3.51 -4.22
CA LEU A 143 2.26 -4.97 -4.37
C LEU A 143 3.66 -5.41 -4.79
N LEU A 144 4.23 -6.38 -4.06
CA LEU A 144 5.57 -6.88 -4.34
C LEU A 144 5.71 -8.37 -4.03
N THR A 145 6.78 -8.96 -4.54
CA THR A 145 7.21 -10.32 -4.17
C THR A 145 8.56 -10.25 -3.47
N VAL A 146 8.78 -11.13 -2.50
CA VAL A 146 10.05 -11.28 -1.80
C VAL A 146 10.62 -12.66 -2.13
N ALA A 147 11.94 -12.74 -2.30
CA ALA A 147 12.61 -14.01 -2.55
C ALA A 147 12.50 -14.93 -1.32
N ASN A 148 12.24 -16.21 -1.56
CA ASN A 148 12.19 -17.28 -0.54
C ASN A 148 11.25 -16.93 0.64
N PRO A 149 9.95 -16.66 0.40
CA PRO A 149 9.02 -16.34 1.46
C PRO A 149 8.87 -17.52 2.42
N THR A 150 8.80 -17.21 3.72
CA THR A 150 8.73 -18.22 4.80
C THR A 150 7.41 -18.16 5.58
N VAL A 151 6.42 -17.39 5.11
CA VAL A 151 5.11 -17.30 5.75
C VAL A 151 4.39 -18.65 5.67
N THR A 152 3.86 -19.11 6.78
CA THR A 152 3.05 -20.33 6.85
C THR A 152 1.62 -20.10 6.38
N GLY A 153 0.93 -21.16 5.93
CA GLY A 153 -0.47 -21.10 5.50
C GLY A 153 -0.70 -20.73 4.03
N LEU A 154 0.35 -20.49 3.26
CA LEU A 154 0.28 -20.29 1.81
C LEU A 154 -0.01 -21.63 1.12
N LYS A 155 -0.90 -21.58 0.11
CA LYS A 155 -1.23 -22.71 -0.77
C LYS A 155 -0.76 -22.46 -2.21
N GLY A 156 -0.71 -21.20 -2.60
CA GLY A 156 -0.27 -20.73 -3.90
C GLY A 156 1.04 -19.96 -3.82
N LYS A 157 1.12 -18.81 -4.49
CA LYS A 157 2.30 -17.94 -4.50
C LYS A 157 2.14 -16.79 -3.50
N ALA A 158 3.19 -16.52 -2.73
CA ALA A 158 3.21 -15.36 -1.84
C ALA A 158 3.26 -14.05 -2.65
N VAL A 159 2.34 -13.15 -2.36
CA VAL A 159 2.37 -11.74 -2.75
C VAL A 159 2.24 -10.91 -1.49
N PHE A 160 3.01 -9.84 -1.39
CA PHE A 160 2.93 -8.93 -0.25
C PHE A 160 2.30 -7.60 -0.70
N ALA A 161 1.33 -7.12 0.07
CA ALA A 161 0.84 -5.76 -0.04
C ALA A 161 1.36 -4.95 1.14
N VAL A 162 1.98 -3.80 0.88
CA VAL A 162 2.23 -2.81 1.93
C VAL A 162 1.18 -1.74 1.77
N VAL A 163 0.38 -1.54 2.81
CA VAL A 163 -0.73 -0.58 2.83
C VAL A 163 -0.47 0.42 3.93
N GLN A 164 -0.47 1.70 3.60
CA GLN A 164 -0.48 2.78 4.58
C GLN A 164 -1.89 3.32 4.76
N PHE A 165 -2.16 3.84 5.96
CA PHE A 165 -3.46 4.36 6.35
C PHE A 165 -3.29 5.80 6.75
N GLU A 166 -3.91 6.69 6.02
CA GLU A 166 -3.67 8.12 6.13
C GLU A 166 -4.15 8.68 7.49
N TYR A 167 -5.46 8.56 7.77
CA TYR A 167 -6.08 9.04 9.00
C TYR A 167 -7.33 8.23 9.36
N THR A 168 -8.01 8.60 10.43
CA THR A 168 -9.44 8.35 10.65
C THR A 168 -10.16 9.68 10.79
N THR A 169 -11.33 9.81 10.16
CA THR A 169 -12.08 11.06 10.10
C THR A 169 -12.71 11.36 11.46
N TRP A 170 -13.40 10.38 12.04
CA TRP A 170 -14.19 10.55 13.25
C TRP A 170 -13.85 9.50 14.31
N ALA A 171 -13.96 9.90 15.56
CA ALA A 171 -14.05 8.95 16.65
C ALA A 171 -15.38 8.17 16.59
N GLN A 172 -15.51 7.15 17.42
CA GLN A 172 -16.70 6.29 17.47
C GLN A 172 -18.01 7.03 17.75
N ASP A 173 -17.94 8.19 18.41
CA ASP A 173 -19.13 9.03 18.68
C ASP A 173 -19.69 9.72 17.43
N GLY A 174 -18.97 9.64 16.28
CA GLY A 174 -19.33 10.27 15.02
C GLY A 174 -19.34 11.82 15.06
N LYS A 175 -18.67 12.43 16.04
CA LYS A 175 -18.64 13.89 16.26
C LYS A 175 -17.25 14.42 16.51
N THR A 176 -16.43 13.68 17.24
CA THR A 176 -15.06 14.08 17.56
C THR A 176 -14.19 13.89 16.32
N ASP A 177 -13.78 14.98 15.69
CA ASP A 177 -12.83 14.99 14.59
C ASP A 177 -11.48 14.41 15.02
N MET A 178 -10.94 13.47 14.26
CA MET A 178 -9.68 12.79 14.53
C MET A 178 -8.62 12.99 13.45
N TYR A 179 -8.92 13.77 12.40
CA TYR A 179 -7.98 14.04 11.32
C TYR A 179 -6.62 14.53 11.85
N GLY A 180 -5.54 13.86 11.47
CA GLY A 180 -4.17 14.21 11.86
C GLY A 180 -3.84 14.12 13.36
N LYS A 181 -4.72 13.54 14.19
CA LYS A 181 -4.52 13.43 15.64
C LYS A 181 -3.99 12.07 16.11
N LEU A 182 -3.83 11.12 15.19
CA LEU A 182 -3.32 9.78 15.46
C LEU A 182 -2.11 9.49 14.56
N PRO A 183 -1.12 8.69 15.03
CA PRO A 183 0.01 8.30 14.19
C PRO A 183 -0.44 7.32 13.10
N SER A 184 -0.23 7.68 11.84
CA SER A 184 -0.63 6.87 10.69
C SER A 184 -0.01 5.47 10.73
N PRO A 185 -0.80 4.38 10.69
CA PRO A 185 -0.24 3.03 10.64
C PRO A 185 0.18 2.66 9.22
N ILE A 186 1.12 1.72 9.13
CA ILE A 186 1.45 0.97 7.91
C ILE A 186 1.38 -0.51 8.24
N ALA A 187 0.86 -1.31 7.32
CA ALA A 187 0.80 -2.75 7.48
C ALA A 187 1.38 -3.50 6.28
N VAL A 188 1.96 -4.66 6.55
CA VAL A 188 2.30 -5.65 5.53
C VAL A 188 1.27 -6.78 5.58
N LEU A 189 0.62 -6.98 4.45
CA LEU A 189 -0.33 -8.05 4.23
C LEU A 189 0.35 -9.15 3.41
N THR A 190 0.38 -10.36 3.94
CA THR A 190 0.76 -11.54 3.15
C THR A 190 -0.48 -12.08 2.48
N LEU A 191 -0.48 -12.13 1.16
CA LEU A 191 -1.55 -12.61 0.32
C LEU A 191 -1.14 -13.94 -0.33
N ASP A 192 -2.05 -14.90 -0.31
CA ASP A 192 -1.93 -16.15 -1.05
C ASP A 192 -2.54 -15.96 -2.45
N GLN A 193 -1.72 -16.06 -3.49
CA GLN A 193 -2.18 -15.99 -4.87
C GLN A 193 -2.51 -17.39 -5.39
N ASP A 194 -3.79 -17.64 -5.64
CA ASP A 194 -4.24 -18.86 -6.31
C ASP A 194 -3.62 -18.96 -7.71
N GLN A 195 -2.96 -20.09 -7.99
CA GLN A 195 -2.18 -20.28 -9.22
C GLN A 195 -3.04 -20.48 -10.47
N THR A 196 -4.33 -20.80 -10.29
CA THR A 196 -5.28 -21.03 -11.41
C THR A 196 -6.01 -19.75 -11.78
N THR A 197 -6.48 -19.03 -10.78
CA THR A 197 -7.37 -17.86 -10.97
C THR A 197 -6.64 -16.52 -10.80
N GLY A 198 -5.45 -16.52 -10.17
CA GLY A 198 -4.74 -15.31 -9.78
C GLY A 198 -5.34 -14.58 -8.56
N LYS A 199 -6.42 -15.13 -7.99
CA LYS A 199 -7.13 -14.53 -6.86
C LYS A 199 -6.22 -14.40 -5.65
N LEU A 200 -6.24 -13.21 -5.01
CA LEU A 200 -5.49 -12.92 -3.79
C LEU A 200 -6.38 -13.12 -2.55
N SER A 201 -5.85 -13.81 -1.54
CA SER A 201 -6.54 -14.03 -0.26
C SER A 201 -5.61 -13.68 0.89
N LEU A 202 -6.10 -12.93 1.89
CA LEU A 202 -5.31 -12.53 3.05
C LEU A 202 -4.99 -13.74 3.94
N VAL A 203 -3.70 -13.95 4.22
CA VAL A 203 -3.19 -15.01 5.10
C VAL A 203 -2.68 -14.45 6.42
N LYS A 204 -1.96 -13.32 6.36
CA LYS A 204 -1.35 -12.68 7.52
C LYS A 204 -1.40 -11.17 7.37
N TYR A 205 -1.76 -10.49 8.45
CA TYR A 205 -1.65 -9.04 8.60
C TYR A 205 -0.58 -8.73 9.65
N HIS A 206 0.36 -7.86 9.32
CA HIS A 206 1.42 -7.43 10.22
C HIS A 206 1.46 -5.90 10.29
N ASN A 207 1.15 -5.33 11.45
CA ASN A 207 1.35 -3.90 11.68
C ASN A 207 2.85 -3.60 11.81
N VAL A 208 3.34 -2.63 11.05
CA VAL A 208 4.76 -2.24 11.06
C VAL A 208 5.04 -1.41 12.30
N ASP A 209 6.09 -1.78 13.06
CA ASP A 209 6.54 -1.01 14.21
C ASP A 209 7.20 0.32 13.75
N THR A 210 6.50 1.43 13.96
CA THR A 210 6.97 2.78 13.64
C THR A 210 7.66 3.51 14.78
N SER A 211 7.86 2.86 15.93
CA SER A 211 8.41 3.48 17.14
C SER A 211 9.83 4.06 16.92
N LYS A 212 10.67 3.33 16.16
CA LYS A 212 12.05 3.74 15.85
C LYS A 212 12.15 4.94 14.91
N VAL A 213 11.07 5.29 14.24
CA VAL A 213 10.98 6.46 13.35
C VAL A 213 10.04 7.53 13.91
N HIS A 214 9.73 7.45 15.21
CA HIS A 214 8.91 8.41 15.97
C HIS A 214 7.44 8.47 15.53
N GLY A 215 6.88 7.35 15.04
CA GLY A 215 5.56 7.34 14.44
C GLY A 215 5.55 7.98 13.04
N LEU A 216 4.39 7.99 12.39
CA LEU A 216 4.20 8.59 11.07
C LEU A 216 3.10 9.64 11.13
N TRP A 217 3.25 10.68 10.31
CA TRP A 217 2.34 11.82 10.23
C TRP A 217 1.63 11.83 8.89
N ILE A 218 0.31 11.66 8.88
CA ILE A 218 -0.56 11.78 7.70
C ILE A 218 0.12 11.23 6.45
N THR A 219 0.23 9.90 6.37
CA THR A 219 0.79 9.23 5.19
C THR A 219 -0.24 9.26 4.05
N CYS A 220 0.17 9.62 2.84
CA CYS A 220 -0.70 9.73 1.69
C CYS A 220 -0.31 8.73 0.59
N GLY A 221 0.04 9.17 -0.61
CA GLY A 221 0.41 8.30 -1.72
C GLY A 221 1.70 7.50 -1.47
N ALA A 222 1.86 6.39 -2.17
CA ALA A 222 3.05 5.56 -2.09
C ALA A 222 3.41 4.95 -3.44
N SER A 223 4.67 4.56 -3.61
CA SER A 223 5.15 3.83 -4.78
C SER A 223 6.03 2.63 -4.42
N LEU A 224 6.14 1.71 -5.35
CA LEU A 224 7.12 0.62 -5.27
C LEU A 224 8.44 1.10 -5.86
N SER A 225 9.52 1.06 -5.06
CA SER A 225 10.86 1.41 -5.53
C SER A 225 11.38 0.39 -6.56
N PRO A 226 12.35 0.76 -7.42
CA PRO A 226 12.99 -0.18 -8.34
C PRO A 226 13.74 -1.32 -7.64
N TRP A 227 14.08 -1.15 -6.35
CA TRP A 227 14.76 -2.17 -5.53
C TRP A 227 13.81 -2.96 -4.63
N GLY A 228 12.49 -2.84 -4.82
CA GLY A 228 11.50 -3.71 -4.19
C GLY A 228 11.09 -3.31 -2.77
N THR A 229 11.20 -2.04 -2.42
CA THR A 229 10.69 -1.50 -1.15
C THR A 229 9.48 -0.59 -1.39
N HIS A 230 8.65 -0.39 -0.37
CA HIS A 230 7.55 0.57 -0.40
C HIS A 230 8.07 1.94 0.03
N LEU A 231 7.98 2.92 -0.86
CA LEU A 231 8.24 4.32 -0.58
C LEU A 231 6.94 4.99 -0.16
N SER A 232 6.88 5.39 1.10
CA SER A 232 5.77 6.08 1.72
C SER A 232 6.01 7.60 1.67
N SER A 233 5.04 8.36 2.15
CA SER A 233 5.07 9.82 2.18
C SER A 233 4.56 10.32 3.53
N GLU A 234 4.92 11.53 3.92
CA GLU A 234 4.30 12.29 5.01
C GLU A 234 3.84 13.63 4.46
N GLU A 235 2.54 13.85 4.41
CA GLU A 235 1.92 15.05 3.88
C GLU A 235 1.68 16.09 5.00
N TYR A 236 1.56 17.37 4.63
CA TYR A 236 1.26 18.48 5.56
C TYR A 236 2.19 18.55 6.78
N GLU A 237 3.49 18.62 6.57
CA GLU A 237 4.48 18.68 7.64
C GLU A 237 4.12 19.73 8.70
N PRO A 238 4.20 19.40 10.02
CA PRO A 238 3.84 20.33 11.06
C PRO A 238 4.77 21.58 11.06
N ASP A 239 4.19 22.80 11.02
CA ASP A 239 4.98 24.03 11.10
C ASP A 239 5.68 24.14 12.46
N ALA A 240 7.01 24.05 12.44
CA ALA A 240 7.82 24.09 13.65
C ALA A 240 7.78 25.45 14.37
N PHE A 241 7.51 26.56 13.66
CA PHE A 241 7.42 27.90 14.26
C PHE A 241 6.17 28.05 15.13
N SER A 242 5.04 27.52 14.66
CA SER A 242 3.75 27.65 15.34
C SER A 242 3.37 26.42 16.16
N ILE A 243 4.27 25.44 16.30
CA ILE A 243 3.94 24.12 16.85
C ILE A 243 3.37 24.18 18.27
N ALA A 244 3.82 25.12 19.10
CA ALA A 244 3.34 25.29 20.47
C ALA A 244 1.85 25.67 20.55
N SER A 245 1.27 26.24 19.49
CA SER A 245 -0.16 26.58 19.40
C SER A 245 -0.96 25.59 18.54
N ASN A 246 -0.31 24.61 17.90
CA ASN A 246 -0.97 23.65 17.01
C ASN A 246 -1.70 22.57 17.82
N ALA A 247 -3.01 22.71 17.95
CA ALA A 247 -3.85 21.79 18.72
C ALA A 247 -3.86 20.36 18.13
N MET A 248 -3.82 20.22 16.80
CA MET A 248 -3.77 18.93 16.12
C MET A 248 -2.48 18.17 16.46
N PHE A 249 -1.32 18.86 16.39
CA PHE A 249 -0.03 18.26 16.74
C PHE A 249 0.09 17.89 18.22
N LYS A 250 -0.49 18.70 19.12
CA LYS A 250 -0.58 18.37 20.55
C LYS A 250 -1.39 17.10 20.79
N ALA A 251 -2.55 16.97 20.11
CA ALA A 251 -3.36 15.76 20.20
C ALA A 251 -2.63 14.53 19.62
N TYR A 252 -1.93 14.69 18.50
CA TYR A 252 -1.06 13.67 17.93
C TYR A 252 0.02 13.24 18.95
N SER A 253 0.74 14.21 19.54
CA SER A 253 1.77 13.94 20.55
C SER A 253 1.19 13.20 21.76
N LYS A 254 0.01 13.61 22.22
CA LYS A 254 -0.70 12.96 23.33
C LYS A 254 -1.05 11.51 23.01
N ASN A 255 -1.56 11.24 21.83
CA ASN A 255 -1.94 9.88 21.40
C ASN A 255 -0.71 8.98 21.20
N LEU A 256 0.37 9.53 20.63
CA LEU A 256 1.58 8.74 20.35
C LEU A 256 2.42 8.52 21.63
N TYR A 257 2.63 9.54 22.44
CA TYR A 257 3.57 9.50 23.57
C TYR A 257 2.92 9.55 24.96
N GLY A 258 1.61 9.77 25.03
CA GLY A 258 0.92 10.06 26.28
C GLY A 258 1.12 11.48 26.81
N ASP A 259 1.84 12.34 26.07
CA ASP A 259 2.24 13.70 26.48
C ASP A 259 2.13 14.65 25.27
N GLU A 260 1.43 15.78 25.44
CA GLU A 260 1.16 16.77 24.38
C GLU A 260 2.40 17.52 23.88
N THR A 261 3.51 17.47 24.63
CA THR A 261 4.72 18.25 24.37
C THR A 261 5.90 17.41 23.86
N LYS A 262 5.76 16.09 23.80
CA LYS A 262 6.89 15.18 23.56
C LYS A 262 7.24 14.98 22.08
N ALA A 263 6.27 15.10 21.18
CA ALA A 263 6.54 14.99 19.76
C ALA A 263 7.38 16.16 19.27
N ASN A 264 8.38 15.87 18.43
CA ASN A 264 9.22 16.88 17.81
C ASN A 264 8.78 17.07 16.34
N PRO A 265 8.37 18.29 15.92
CA PRO A 265 7.91 18.53 14.54
C PRO A 265 8.94 18.20 13.47
N TYR A 266 10.23 18.24 13.81
CA TYR A 266 11.31 17.90 12.89
C TYR A 266 11.44 16.40 12.58
N HIS A 267 10.68 15.53 13.24
CA HIS A 267 10.62 14.11 12.92
C HIS A 267 9.61 13.79 11.79
N TYR A 268 8.82 14.76 11.31
CA TYR A 268 7.73 14.57 10.36
C TYR A 268 7.90 15.44 9.12
N GLY A 269 7.27 15.04 8.02
CA GLY A 269 7.44 15.64 6.70
C GLY A 269 8.64 15.03 5.97
N HIS A 270 8.83 13.73 6.11
CA HIS A 270 9.92 12.98 5.47
C HIS A 270 9.37 11.85 4.61
N MET A 271 10.26 11.15 3.92
CA MET A 271 9.96 9.97 3.13
C MET A 271 10.25 8.71 3.94
N PRO A 272 9.25 8.00 4.46
CA PRO A 272 9.43 6.67 5.04
C PRO A 272 9.65 5.61 3.95
N GLU A 273 10.46 4.60 4.23
CA GLU A 273 10.66 3.45 3.36
C GLU A 273 10.48 2.15 4.16
N VAL A 274 9.64 1.25 3.66
CA VAL A 274 9.35 -0.03 4.28
C VAL A 274 9.98 -1.16 3.46
N THR A 275 10.78 -1.98 4.13
CA THR A 275 11.36 -3.21 3.56
C THR A 275 10.62 -4.42 4.12
N VAL A 276 10.04 -5.23 3.25
CA VAL A 276 9.32 -6.46 3.62
C VAL A 276 10.30 -7.62 3.76
N ASN A 277 10.19 -8.37 4.86
CA ASN A 277 10.98 -9.56 5.14
C ASN A 277 10.28 -10.83 4.59
N PRO A 278 11.05 -11.93 4.35
CA PRO A 278 10.48 -13.19 3.86
C PRO A 278 9.38 -13.79 4.74
N ASP A 279 9.37 -13.51 6.04
CA ASP A 279 8.36 -13.97 7.00
C ASP A 279 7.10 -13.08 7.04
N GLY A 280 7.02 -12.06 6.18
CA GLY A 280 5.91 -11.10 6.14
C GLY A 280 5.92 -10.09 7.30
N THR A 281 7.03 -9.94 8.00
CA THR A 281 7.31 -8.78 8.85
C THR A 281 7.98 -7.67 8.03
N ALA A 282 8.24 -6.52 8.63
CA ALA A 282 8.93 -5.44 7.93
C ALA A 282 9.83 -4.62 8.87
N SER A 283 10.75 -3.90 8.25
CA SER A 283 11.48 -2.79 8.87
C SER A 283 11.12 -1.48 8.16
N ILE A 284 11.22 -0.38 8.90
CA ILE A 284 10.95 0.97 8.40
C ILE A 284 12.11 1.90 8.74
N LYS A 285 12.40 2.83 7.84
CA LYS A 285 13.32 3.95 8.06
C LYS A 285 12.75 5.24 7.46
N LYS A 286 13.13 6.40 7.98
CA LYS A 286 12.83 7.71 7.37
C LYS A 286 14.09 8.29 6.73
N HIS A 287 13.96 8.87 5.55
CA HIS A 287 15.05 9.50 4.81
C HIS A 287 15.18 10.98 5.16
N PHE A 288 15.71 11.27 6.36
CA PHE A 288 15.93 12.65 6.83
C PHE A 288 16.83 13.47 5.89
N CYS A 289 17.77 12.82 5.20
CA CYS A 289 18.69 13.47 4.27
C CYS A 289 18.02 14.02 2.99
N MET A 290 16.78 13.60 2.69
CA MET A 290 16.00 14.09 1.55
C MET A 290 15.34 15.46 1.82
N GLY A 291 15.46 15.96 3.05
CA GLY A 291 14.83 17.19 3.49
C GLY A 291 13.46 16.97 4.10
N ARG A 292 12.88 18.05 4.60
CA ARG A 292 11.58 18.09 5.28
C ARG A 292 10.65 18.98 4.47
N ILE A 293 9.68 18.37 3.82
CA ILE A 293 8.64 19.03 3.01
C ILE A 293 7.35 18.20 3.09
N SER A 294 6.24 18.76 2.60
CA SER A 294 5.01 18.00 2.39
C SER A 294 5.19 17.02 1.23
N HIS A 295 5.26 15.74 1.54
CA HIS A 295 5.35 14.68 0.54
C HIS A 295 3.98 14.02 0.38
N GLU A 296 3.28 14.29 -0.72
CA GLU A 296 2.03 13.58 -1.05
C GLU A 296 2.36 12.22 -1.68
N LEU A 297 3.28 12.21 -2.65
CA LEU A 297 3.72 11.00 -3.36
C LEU A 297 5.21 11.07 -3.64
N VAL A 298 5.88 9.94 -3.48
CA VAL A 298 7.27 9.73 -3.92
C VAL A 298 7.26 8.71 -5.06
N GLN A 299 7.86 9.08 -6.21
CA GLN A 299 7.88 8.24 -7.40
C GLN A 299 9.26 8.25 -8.09
#